data_7e864b824d1cdae5dfadd547d3c0e0e6
#
_entry.id   7e864b824d1cdae5dfadd547d3c0e0e6
#
_cell.length_a   1.000
_cell.length_b   1.000
_cell.length_c   1.000
_cell.angle_alpha   90.00
_cell.angle_beta   90.00
_cell.angle_gamma   90.00
#
_symmetry.space_group_name_H-M   'P 1'
#
loop_
_entity.id
_entity.type
_entity.pdbx_description
1 polymer ?
#
loop_
_entity_poly.entity_id
_entity_poly.type
_entity_poly.pdbx_seq_one_letter_code
_entity_poly.pdbx_strand_id
1 'polypeptide(L)'
;MSSEIEKVFDFNIHLPIIISNNVNETIQQDLNLNEDKLNQGLDFYKSYLNKIKGFNLLLFNTDLFSNSISTFSKNLENFKNTSITSLIDFRRHDIYDYVDILIQKNVKAVMVNSYIQKISKRDLSLVLKILKYCEKKNLIICIDGSYGTSKMLEYDNLKLMCIVAEKIKKSPIVIIHSGGLRIKQVLLLALENSNIFLDTSFSLPFYVNSSIENDFAFALKKIGMNRVVYGSDSPYMNPKKTFEVHLDFLEKYKFSYSESENFFSKNALKFF
;
A
#
# COMPACT_ATOMS: atom_id res chain seq x y z
N MET A 1 7.43 -0.28 -24.89
CA MET A 1 7.32 -0.76 -23.48
C MET A 1 5.97 -1.38 -23.14
N SER A 2 4.82 -0.87 -23.57
CA SER A 2 3.51 -1.42 -23.14
C SER A 2 3.21 -2.85 -23.59
N SER A 3 3.73 -3.30 -24.74
CA SER A 3 3.60 -4.68 -25.24
C SER A 3 4.53 -5.67 -24.53
N GLU A 4 5.54 -5.21 -23.83
CA GLU A 4 6.61 -6.03 -23.28
C GLU A 4 6.44 -6.34 -21.79
N ILE A 5 5.69 -5.51 -21.02
CA ILE A 5 5.37 -5.84 -19.62
C ILE A 5 4.26 -6.89 -19.59
N GLU A 6 4.67 -8.13 -19.35
CA GLU A 6 3.76 -9.28 -19.36
C GLU A 6 3.14 -9.59 -17.99
N LYS A 7 3.80 -9.18 -16.92
CA LYS A 7 3.43 -9.55 -15.55
C LYS A 7 3.37 -8.32 -14.66
N VAL A 8 2.24 -8.13 -14.01
CA VAL A 8 2.01 -7.07 -13.05
C VAL A 8 1.66 -7.67 -11.70
N PHE A 9 2.32 -7.22 -10.64
CA PHE A 9 1.88 -7.42 -9.28
C PHE A 9 1.39 -6.07 -8.73
N ASP A 10 0.11 -5.99 -8.42
CA ASP A 10 -0.49 -4.77 -7.87
C ASP A 10 -0.39 -4.76 -6.34
N PHE A 11 0.49 -3.91 -5.82
CA PHE A 11 0.79 -3.90 -4.38
C PHE A 11 -0.31 -3.23 -3.55
N ASN A 12 -1.12 -2.36 -4.14
CA ASN A 12 -2.13 -1.61 -3.41
C ASN A 12 -3.47 -1.63 -4.14
N ILE A 13 -4.32 -2.57 -3.74
CA ILE A 13 -5.72 -2.59 -4.16
C ILE A 13 -6.63 -2.67 -2.94
N HIS A 14 -7.76 -2.00 -3.03
CA HIS A 14 -8.84 -2.06 -2.06
C HIS A 14 -10.02 -2.79 -2.68
N LEU A 15 -10.53 -3.78 -2.01
CA LEU A 15 -11.76 -4.45 -2.39
C LEU A 15 -12.71 -4.40 -1.18
N PRO A 16 -13.91 -4.12 -1.35
CA PRO A 16 -14.83 -4.07 -2.49
C PRO A 16 -15.16 -2.64 -2.78
N ILE A 17 -15.73 -2.31 -4.00
CA ILE A 17 -16.06 -0.94 -3.89
C ILE A 17 -16.97 -0.47 -4.99
N ILE A 18 -18.09 0.05 -4.58
CA ILE A 18 -18.86 1.04 -5.32
C ILE A 18 -18.25 2.39 -4.93
N ILE A 19 -17.55 3.03 -5.85
CA ILE A 19 -17.03 4.38 -5.63
C ILE A 19 -18.23 5.30 -5.42
N SER A 20 -18.35 5.83 -4.21
CA SER A 20 -19.23 6.95 -3.93
C SER A 20 -18.50 8.25 -4.32
N ASN A 21 -19.27 9.25 -4.78
CA ASN A 21 -18.73 10.60 -4.99
C ASN A 21 -18.25 11.25 -3.68
N ASN A 22 -18.47 10.60 -2.56
CA ASN A 22 -18.04 11.02 -1.23
C ASN A 22 -16.95 10.07 -0.73
N VAL A 23 -15.70 10.55 -0.68
CA VAL A 23 -14.53 9.80 -0.21
C VAL A 23 -14.74 9.21 1.20
N ASN A 24 -15.44 9.93 2.10
CA ASN A 24 -15.70 9.42 3.44
C ASN A 24 -16.64 8.22 3.42
N GLU A 25 -17.63 8.19 2.55
CA GLU A 25 -18.53 7.03 2.38
C GLU A 25 -17.78 5.84 1.79
N THR A 26 -16.89 6.08 0.85
CA THR A 26 -16.04 5.03 0.27
C THR A 26 -15.15 4.39 1.33
N ILE A 27 -14.49 5.19 2.17
CA ILE A 27 -13.69 4.69 3.30
C ILE A 27 -14.55 3.91 4.29
N GLN A 28 -15.76 4.38 4.61
CA GLN A 28 -16.67 3.68 5.52
C GLN A 28 -17.13 2.33 4.95
N GLN A 29 -17.32 2.23 3.64
CA GLN A 29 -17.62 0.94 2.98
C GLN A 29 -16.44 -0.03 3.10
N ASP A 30 -15.22 0.46 2.94
CA ASP A 30 -14.00 -0.34 3.08
C ASP A 30 -13.79 -0.83 4.54
N LEU A 31 -14.22 -0.04 5.52
CA LEU A 31 -14.21 -0.43 6.93
C LEU A 31 -15.28 -1.48 7.28
N ASN A 32 -16.37 -1.56 6.51
CA ASN A 32 -17.54 -2.43 6.75
C ASN A 32 -17.63 -3.55 5.69
N LEU A 33 -16.56 -4.31 5.53
CA LEU A 33 -16.47 -5.37 4.54
C LEU A 33 -17.36 -6.57 4.84
N ASN A 34 -17.96 -7.13 3.78
CA ASN A 34 -18.51 -8.47 3.78
C ASN A 34 -18.05 -9.24 2.53
N GLU A 35 -18.27 -10.55 2.53
CA GLU A 35 -17.80 -11.45 1.48
C GLU A 35 -18.36 -11.11 0.09
N ASP A 36 -19.63 -10.79 -0.01
CA ASP A 36 -20.28 -10.47 -1.29
C ASP A 36 -19.65 -9.24 -1.93
N LYS A 37 -19.41 -8.20 -1.15
CA LYS A 37 -18.73 -6.99 -1.61
C LYS A 37 -17.29 -7.26 -2.05
N LEU A 38 -16.56 -8.10 -1.30
CA LEU A 38 -15.20 -8.49 -1.66
C LEU A 38 -15.16 -9.23 -3.00
N ASN A 39 -16.08 -10.17 -3.22
CA ASN A 39 -16.20 -10.89 -4.48
C ASN A 39 -16.57 -9.96 -5.65
N GLN A 40 -17.53 -9.06 -5.46
CA GLN A 40 -17.91 -8.06 -6.48
C GLN A 40 -16.72 -7.16 -6.85
N GLY A 41 -15.98 -6.68 -5.86
CA GLY A 41 -14.79 -5.86 -6.09
C GLY A 41 -13.70 -6.62 -6.84
N LEU A 42 -13.49 -7.90 -6.53
CA LEU A 42 -12.53 -8.75 -7.21
C LEU A 42 -12.92 -8.99 -8.67
N ASP A 43 -14.18 -9.24 -8.96
CA ASP A 43 -14.67 -9.42 -10.32
C ASP A 43 -14.56 -8.12 -11.14
N PHE A 44 -14.88 -7.00 -10.54
CA PHE A 44 -14.67 -5.69 -11.13
C PHE A 44 -13.19 -5.48 -11.48
N TYR A 45 -12.29 -5.68 -10.54
CA TYR A 45 -10.86 -5.51 -10.73
C TYR A 45 -10.32 -6.39 -11.87
N LYS A 46 -10.68 -7.66 -11.91
CA LYS A 46 -10.30 -8.61 -12.96
C LYS A 46 -10.74 -8.17 -14.36
N SER A 47 -11.90 -7.51 -14.46
CA SER A 47 -12.41 -7.04 -15.76
C SER A 47 -11.52 -5.96 -16.41
N TYR A 48 -10.70 -5.27 -15.62
CA TYR A 48 -9.86 -4.16 -16.10
C TYR A 48 -8.40 -4.53 -16.38
N LEU A 49 -7.85 -5.55 -15.73
CA LEU A 49 -6.43 -5.85 -15.84
C LEU A 49 -6.15 -7.35 -16.02
N ASN A 50 -6.06 -7.78 -17.25
CA ASN A 50 -5.79 -9.17 -17.61
C ASN A 50 -4.30 -9.59 -17.46
N LYS A 51 -3.38 -8.64 -17.25
CA LYS A 51 -1.93 -8.87 -17.04
C LYS A 51 -1.55 -9.15 -15.58
N ILE A 52 -2.50 -9.13 -14.67
CA ILE A 52 -2.24 -9.33 -13.24
C ILE A 52 -1.80 -10.76 -12.98
N LYS A 53 -0.65 -10.88 -12.32
CA LYS A 53 -0.07 -12.17 -11.86
C LYS A 53 -0.14 -12.33 -10.35
N GLY A 54 -0.51 -11.28 -9.64
CA GLY A 54 -0.71 -11.26 -8.22
C GLY A 54 -1.07 -9.86 -7.73
N PHE A 55 -1.55 -9.79 -6.52
CA PHE A 55 -1.89 -8.52 -5.89
C PHE A 55 -1.83 -8.62 -4.37
N ASN A 56 -1.70 -7.48 -3.73
CA ASN A 56 -1.84 -7.33 -2.30
C ASN A 56 -3.09 -6.51 -1.98
N LEU A 57 -4.01 -7.14 -1.24
CA LEU A 57 -5.21 -6.47 -0.74
C LEU A 57 -4.87 -5.65 0.50
N LEU A 58 -5.09 -4.36 0.42
CA LEU A 58 -4.95 -3.47 1.55
C LEU A 58 -6.33 -3.23 2.15
N LEU A 59 -6.57 -3.84 3.31
CA LEU A 59 -7.87 -3.83 3.97
C LEU A 59 -7.85 -2.91 5.19
N PHE A 60 -8.76 -1.94 5.22
CA PHE A 60 -8.94 -1.03 6.36
C PHE A 60 -9.73 -1.65 7.52
N ASN A 61 -10.23 -2.86 7.35
CA ASN A 61 -10.89 -3.57 8.44
C ASN A 61 -9.85 -4.04 9.47
N THR A 62 -10.07 -3.71 10.73
CA THR A 62 -9.23 -4.10 11.86
C THR A 62 -9.61 -5.43 12.48
N ASP A 63 -10.62 -6.10 11.94
CA ASP A 63 -11.07 -7.44 12.37
C ASP A 63 -11.32 -8.36 11.17
N LEU A 64 -10.23 -8.76 10.51
CA LEU A 64 -10.27 -9.57 9.28
C LEU A 64 -10.84 -10.99 9.48
N PHE A 65 -11.00 -11.45 10.71
CA PHE A 65 -11.37 -12.83 10.99
C PHE A 65 -12.69 -12.99 11.72
N SER A 66 -13.50 -11.93 11.78
CA SER A 66 -14.93 -12.11 12.04
C SER A 66 -15.52 -13.02 10.97
N ASN A 67 -16.48 -13.87 11.36
CA ASN A 67 -16.98 -15.05 10.64
C ASN A 67 -17.28 -14.88 9.12
N SER A 68 -17.45 -13.66 8.62
CA SER A 68 -17.78 -13.38 7.22
C SER A 68 -16.58 -13.30 6.26
N ILE A 69 -15.34 -13.20 6.77
CA ILE A 69 -14.12 -13.04 5.95
C ILE A 69 -13.35 -14.36 5.80
N SER A 70 -13.64 -15.37 6.62
CA SER A 70 -12.97 -16.67 6.57
C SER A 70 -13.17 -17.40 5.22
N THR A 71 -14.31 -17.20 4.58
CA THR A 71 -14.62 -17.81 3.28
C THR A 71 -13.92 -17.08 2.13
N PHE A 72 -13.75 -15.76 2.24
CA PHE A 72 -13.03 -14.96 1.24
C PHE A 72 -11.54 -15.35 1.15
N SER A 73 -10.90 -15.67 2.26
CA SER A 73 -9.50 -16.13 2.23
C SER A 73 -9.34 -17.42 1.41
N LYS A 74 -10.34 -18.32 1.43
CA LYS A 74 -10.36 -19.51 0.57
C LYS A 74 -10.50 -19.16 -0.92
N ASN A 75 -11.28 -18.13 -1.24
CA ASN A 75 -11.42 -17.67 -2.63
C ASN A 75 -10.14 -17.03 -3.15
N LEU A 76 -9.33 -16.41 -2.27
CA LEU A 76 -8.01 -15.88 -2.64
C LEU A 76 -6.99 -16.99 -2.93
N GLU A 77 -7.13 -18.18 -2.35
CA GLU A 77 -6.24 -19.32 -2.64
C GLU A 77 -6.25 -19.73 -4.11
N ASN A 78 -7.34 -19.41 -4.84
CA ASN A 78 -7.43 -19.61 -6.28
C ASN A 78 -6.55 -18.63 -7.09
N PHE A 79 -5.99 -17.58 -6.47
CA PHE A 79 -5.08 -16.64 -7.10
C PHE A 79 -3.67 -16.89 -6.62
N LYS A 80 -2.80 -17.29 -7.54
CA LYS A 80 -1.37 -17.37 -7.26
C LYS A 80 -0.82 -15.97 -6.92
N ASN A 81 0.04 -15.90 -5.92
CA ASN A 81 0.71 -14.67 -5.50
C ASN A 81 -0.26 -13.58 -5.01
N THR A 82 -1.22 -13.95 -4.18
CA THR A 82 -2.04 -12.98 -3.47
C THR A 82 -1.56 -12.81 -2.04
N SER A 83 -1.72 -11.62 -1.52
CA SER A 83 -1.42 -11.28 -0.12
C SER A 83 -2.47 -10.33 0.44
N ILE A 84 -2.47 -10.20 1.74
CA ILE A 84 -3.31 -9.26 2.48
C ILE A 84 -2.42 -8.39 3.34
N THR A 85 -2.67 -7.08 3.30
CA THR A 85 -2.20 -6.11 4.29
C THR A 85 -3.36 -5.73 5.19
N SER A 86 -3.21 -5.96 6.48
CA SER A 86 -4.23 -5.63 7.48
C SER A 86 -3.93 -4.30 8.16
N LEU A 87 -4.92 -3.41 8.21
CA LEU A 87 -4.89 -2.28 9.14
C LEU A 87 -4.97 -2.84 10.56
N ILE A 88 -3.98 -2.52 11.41
CA ILE A 88 -3.97 -2.98 12.80
C ILE A 88 -4.48 -1.90 13.74
N ASP A 89 -5.47 -2.22 14.56
CA ASP A 89 -5.89 -1.34 15.64
C ASP A 89 -4.96 -1.51 16.84
N PHE A 90 -3.95 -0.66 16.93
CA PHE A 90 -2.93 -0.69 17.98
C PHE A 90 -3.50 -0.41 19.39
N ARG A 91 -4.78 0.01 19.50
CA ARG A 91 -5.46 0.26 20.79
C ARG A 91 -6.22 -0.97 21.30
N ARG A 92 -6.32 -2.06 20.50
CA ARG A 92 -6.92 -3.32 20.96
C ARG A 92 -6.18 -3.87 22.18
N HIS A 93 -6.92 -4.39 23.14
CA HIS A 93 -6.33 -5.04 24.31
C HIS A 93 -5.63 -6.36 23.97
N ASP A 94 -6.12 -7.08 22.95
CA ASP A 94 -5.64 -8.36 22.45
C ASP A 94 -4.75 -8.24 21.19
N ILE A 95 -4.12 -7.08 20.97
CA ILE A 95 -3.41 -6.77 19.71
C ILE A 95 -2.29 -7.78 19.39
N TYR A 96 -1.59 -8.27 20.38
CA TYR A 96 -0.51 -9.26 20.18
C TYR A 96 -1.06 -10.59 19.68
N ASP A 97 -2.12 -11.08 20.32
CA ASP A 97 -2.81 -12.31 19.92
C ASP A 97 -3.41 -12.15 18.52
N TYR A 98 -3.97 -10.97 18.24
CA TYR A 98 -4.48 -10.67 16.91
C TYR A 98 -3.38 -10.70 15.84
N VAL A 99 -2.21 -10.13 16.09
CA VAL A 99 -1.07 -10.20 15.16
C VAL A 99 -0.62 -11.65 14.96
N ASP A 100 -0.62 -12.48 15.99
CA ASP A 100 -0.28 -13.90 15.86
C ASP A 100 -1.33 -14.67 15.04
N ILE A 101 -2.61 -14.33 15.17
CA ILE A 101 -3.68 -14.85 14.30
C ILE A 101 -3.48 -14.43 12.85
N LEU A 102 -3.13 -13.16 12.58
CA LEU A 102 -2.82 -12.68 11.23
C LEU A 102 -1.74 -13.56 10.57
N ILE A 103 -0.68 -13.85 11.30
CA ILE A 103 0.44 -14.68 10.81
C ILE A 103 -0.03 -16.11 10.53
N GLN A 104 -0.80 -16.74 11.43
CA GLN A 104 -1.37 -18.07 11.22
C GLN A 104 -2.27 -18.15 9.98
N LYS A 105 -2.90 -17.03 9.61
CA LYS A 105 -3.72 -16.88 8.41
C LYS A 105 -2.92 -16.40 7.19
N ASN A 106 -1.59 -16.48 7.24
CA ASN A 106 -0.67 -16.14 6.16
C ASN A 106 -0.73 -14.66 5.72
N VAL A 107 -1.19 -13.74 6.58
CA VAL A 107 -1.05 -12.30 6.35
C VAL A 107 0.42 -11.93 6.47
N LYS A 108 0.96 -11.26 5.47
CA LYS A 108 2.40 -10.92 5.38
C LYS A 108 2.71 -9.47 5.73
N ALA A 109 1.70 -8.61 5.73
CA ALA A 109 1.89 -7.18 5.94
C ALA A 109 0.84 -6.60 6.89
N VAL A 110 1.25 -5.61 7.66
CA VAL A 110 0.37 -4.81 8.50
C VAL A 110 0.47 -3.34 8.13
N MET A 111 -0.58 -2.59 8.33
CA MET A 111 -0.61 -1.16 8.05
C MET A 111 -1.00 -0.35 9.27
N VAL A 112 -0.46 0.86 9.35
CA VAL A 112 -0.94 1.96 10.19
C VAL A 112 -1.25 3.17 9.32
N ASN A 113 -2.35 3.85 9.63
CA ASN A 113 -2.83 5.00 8.89
C ASN A 113 -3.12 6.15 9.84
N SER A 114 -2.34 7.23 9.73
CA SER A 114 -2.39 8.32 10.71
C SER A 114 -3.75 8.99 10.79
N TYR A 115 -4.38 9.29 9.65
CA TYR A 115 -5.62 10.07 9.65
C TYR A 115 -6.87 9.22 9.88
N ILE A 116 -6.92 7.98 9.38
CA ILE A 116 -8.04 7.07 9.64
C ILE A 116 -8.07 6.71 11.12
N GLN A 117 -6.92 6.37 11.69
CA GLN A 117 -6.80 5.96 13.09
C GLN A 117 -6.61 7.13 14.05
N LYS A 118 -6.54 8.38 13.54
CA LYS A 118 -6.30 9.60 14.33
C LYS A 118 -5.10 9.45 15.26
N ILE A 119 -3.97 9.02 14.69
CA ILE A 119 -2.73 8.78 15.44
C ILE A 119 -2.15 10.11 15.89
N SER A 120 -2.24 10.38 17.18
CA SER A 120 -1.70 11.56 17.82
C SER A 120 -0.32 11.31 18.41
N LYS A 121 0.34 12.38 18.86
CA LYS A 121 1.63 12.26 19.54
C LYS A 121 1.61 11.30 20.75
N ARG A 122 0.47 11.19 21.43
CA ARG A 122 0.28 10.32 22.61
C ARG A 122 0.28 8.84 22.25
N ASP A 123 -0.14 8.51 21.02
CA ASP A 123 -0.25 7.14 20.53
C ASP A 123 1.08 6.56 20.04
N LEU A 124 2.06 7.42 19.71
CA LEU A 124 3.30 7.01 19.02
C LEU A 124 4.08 5.92 19.76
N SER A 125 4.13 5.99 21.08
CA SER A 125 4.82 4.96 21.87
C SER A 125 4.15 3.58 21.73
N LEU A 126 2.82 3.56 21.75
CA LEU A 126 2.04 2.33 21.60
C LEU A 126 2.15 1.77 20.18
N VAL A 127 2.00 2.62 19.16
CA VAL A 127 2.20 2.25 17.76
C VAL A 127 3.58 1.61 17.56
N LEU A 128 4.65 2.24 18.05
CA LEU A 128 6.01 1.70 17.93
C LEU A 128 6.17 0.36 18.65
N LYS A 129 5.58 0.20 19.82
CA LYS A 129 5.65 -1.05 20.57
C LYS A 129 5.04 -2.22 19.75
N ILE A 130 3.90 -1.97 19.13
CA ILE A 130 3.23 -2.99 18.29
C ILE A 130 4.01 -3.24 17.00
N LEU A 131 4.48 -2.17 16.31
CA LEU A 131 5.27 -2.34 15.09
C LEU A 131 6.59 -3.08 15.33
N LYS A 132 7.23 -2.89 16.49
CA LYS A 132 8.39 -3.70 16.90
C LYS A 132 8.03 -5.18 17.11
N TYR A 133 6.84 -5.47 17.60
CA TYR A 133 6.37 -6.84 17.69
C TYR A 133 6.15 -7.43 16.29
N CYS A 134 5.52 -6.67 15.38
CA CYS A 134 5.36 -7.06 13.97
C CYS A 134 6.72 -7.30 13.30
N GLU A 135 7.72 -6.44 13.55
CA GLU A 135 9.10 -6.63 13.06
C GLU A 135 9.72 -7.94 13.56
N LYS A 136 9.57 -8.28 14.86
CA LYS A 136 10.04 -9.56 15.41
C LYS A 136 9.39 -10.77 14.74
N LYS A 137 8.19 -10.60 14.21
CA LYS A 137 7.43 -11.62 13.49
C LYS A 137 7.68 -11.59 11.98
N ASN A 138 8.62 -10.77 11.51
CA ASN A 138 9.00 -10.60 10.09
C ASN A 138 7.86 -10.10 9.19
N LEU A 139 6.90 -9.34 9.75
CA LEU A 139 5.85 -8.72 8.96
C LEU A 139 6.37 -7.47 8.24
N ILE A 140 5.89 -7.25 7.02
CA ILE A 140 6.07 -5.99 6.29
C ILE A 140 5.23 -4.92 6.98
N ILE A 141 5.76 -3.72 7.08
CA ILE A 141 5.09 -2.58 7.71
C ILE A 141 4.73 -1.57 6.63
N CYS A 142 3.44 -1.38 6.40
CA CYS A 142 2.92 -0.36 5.51
C CYS A 142 2.53 0.88 6.33
N ILE A 143 2.92 2.06 5.84
CA ILE A 143 2.51 3.34 6.43
C ILE A 143 1.85 4.15 5.33
N ASP A 144 0.63 4.61 5.59
CA ASP A 144 -0.03 5.54 4.68
C ASP A 144 0.77 6.83 4.54
N GLY A 145 1.09 7.20 3.30
CA GLY A 145 1.83 8.41 2.94
C GLY A 145 0.97 9.47 2.26
N SER A 146 -0.35 9.28 2.17
CA SER A 146 -1.21 10.27 1.53
C SER A 146 -1.14 11.62 2.24
N TYR A 147 -1.29 12.67 1.46
CA TYR A 147 -1.22 14.04 1.94
C TYR A 147 -2.09 14.96 1.09
N GLY A 148 -2.88 15.82 1.72
CA GLY A 148 -3.64 16.83 0.98
C GLY A 148 -5.01 17.22 1.56
N THR A 149 -5.53 16.50 2.56
CA THR A 149 -6.78 16.87 3.24
C THR A 149 -6.50 17.47 4.63
N SER A 150 -7.48 18.19 5.19
CA SER A 150 -7.37 18.77 6.54
C SER A 150 -7.06 17.70 7.61
N LYS A 151 -7.64 16.50 7.49
CA LYS A 151 -7.36 15.39 8.41
C LYS A 151 -5.93 14.85 8.27
N MET A 152 -5.41 14.79 7.05
CA MET A 152 -4.01 14.38 6.79
C MET A 152 -3.01 15.43 7.28
N LEU A 153 -3.42 16.71 7.31
CA LEU A 153 -2.64 17.79 7.91
C LEU A 153 -2.63 17.72 9.43
N GLU A 154 -3.78 17.41 10.03
CA GLU A 154 -3.92 17.27 11.49
C GLU A 154 -3.14 16.07 12.02
N TYR A 155 -3.24 14.93 11.33
CA TYR A 155 -2.57 13.67 11.69
C TYR A 155 -1.40 13.42 10.75
N ASP A 156 -0.28 14.10 11.00
CA ASP A 156 0.86 14.13 10.08
C ASP A 156 1.56 12.78 9.91
N ASN A 157 1.41 12.20 8.72
CA ASN A 157 2.03 10.95 8.31
C ASN A 157 3.56 11.02 8.33
N LEU A 158 4.15 12.13 7.89
CA LEU A 158 5.61 12.24 7.77
C LEU A 158 6.31 12.05 9.13
N LYS A 159 5.73 12.62 10.18
CA LYS A 159 6.26 12.44 11.53
C LYS A 159 6.20 10.98 11.97
N LEU A 160 5.11 10.28 11.66
CA LEU A 160 4.99 8.85 11.93
C LEU A 160 6.05 8.07 11.15
N MET A 161 6.22 8.35 9.85
CA MET A 161 7.24 7.71 9.01
C MET A 161 8.64 7.87 9.58
N CYS A 162 9.02 9.09 9.99
CA CYS A 162 10.33 9.37 10.57
C CYS A 162 10.58 8.55 11.85
N ILE A 163 9.59 8.52 12.75
CA ILE A 163 9.71 7.80 14.02
C ILE A 163 9.77 6.28 13.79
N VAL A 164 8.96 5.76 12.87
CA VAL A 164 8.98 4.33 12.54
C VAL A 164 10.30 3.95 11.86
N ALA A 165 10.76 4.73 10.88
CA ALA A 165 12.03 4.49 10.19
C ALA A 165 13.24 4.52 11.14
N GLU A 166 13.20 5.38 12.17
CA GLU A 166 14.24 5.41 13.20
C GLU A 166 14.30 4.11 14.02
N LYS A 167 13.16 3.49 14.30
CA LYS A 167 13.05 2.38 15.26
C LYS A 167 12.93 1.00 14.60
N ILE A 168 12.41 0.90 13.38
CA ILE A 168 12.23 -0.35 12.64
C ILE A 168 13.35 -0.45 11.60
N LYS A 169 14.21 -1.46 11.71
CA LYS A 169 15.41 -1.59 10.87
C LYS A 169 15.49 -2.90 10.08
N LYS A 170 14.74 -3.93 10.48
CA LYS A 170 14.83 -5.27 9.88
C LYS A 170 13.70 -5.52 8.88
N SER A 171 12.47 -5.14 9.25
CA SER A 171 11.32 -5.31 8.37
C SER A 171 11.34 -4.30 7.22
N PRO A 172 10.89 -4.68 6.01
CA PRO A 172 10.56 -3.71 4.97
C PRO A 172 9.48 -2.74 5.47
N ILE A 173 9.69 -1.46 5.19
CA ILE A 173 8.70 -0.39 5.43
C ILE A 173 8.24 0.10 4.06
N VAL A 174 6.98 -0.08 3.73
CA VAL A 174 6.41 0.42 2.47
C VAL A 174 5.62 1.69 2.76
N ILE A 175 6.07 2.80 2.17
CA ILE A 175 5.33 4.07 2.23
C ILE A 175 4.30 4.06 1.10
N ILE A 176 3.05 3.85 1.48
CA ILE A 176 1.92 3.88 0.57
C ILE A 176 1.75 5.30 0.02
N HIS A 177 1.49 5.45 -1.28
CA HIS A 177 1.39 6.73 -1.99
C HIS A 177 2.68 7.58 -1.99
N SER A 178 3.83 7.01 -1.60
CA SER A 178 5.15 7.67 -1.66
C SER A 178 5.25 9.05 -0.99
N GLY A 179 4.33 9.40 -0.13
CA GLY A 179 4.29 10.71 0.52
C GLY A 179 3.58 11.81 -0.26
N GLY A 180 3.03 11.53 -1.45
CA GLY A 180 2.31 12.53 -2.26
C GLY A 180 3.14 13.79 -2.52
N LEU A 181 2.62 14.96 -2.17
CA LEU A 181 3.33 16.24 -2.27
C LEU A 181 4.68 16.27 -1.53
N ARG A 182 4.89 15.38 -0.58
CA ARG A 182 6.09 15.31 0.26
C ARG A 182 7.12 14.30 -0.22
N ILE A 183 7.04 13.85 -1.49
CA ILE A 183 7.92 12.84 -2.07
C ILE A 183 9.42 13.12 -1.84
N LYS A 184 9.85 14.38 -1.89
CA LYS A 184 11.25 14.75 -1.60
C LYS A 184 11.65 14.55 -0.14
N GLN A 185 10.75 14.76 0.80
CA GLN A 185 11.00 14.49 2.22
C GLN A 185 11.07 12.98 2.48
N VAL A 186 10.19 12.22 1.84
CA VAL A 186 10.22 10.75 1.90
C VAL A 186 11.46 10.18 1.20
N LEU A 187 11.92 10.79 0.10
CA LEU A 187 13.21 10.46 -0.52
C LEU A 187 14.36 10.53 0.48
N LEU A 188 14.48 11.64 1.20
CA LEU A 188 15.57 11.80 2.19
C LEU A 188 15.52 10.71 3.26
N LEU A 189 14.33 10.41 3.75
CA LEU A 189 14.10 9.34 4.72
C LEU A 189 14.50 7.96 4.16
N ALA A 190 14.17 7.69 2.89
CA ALA A 190 14.50 6.42 2.22
C ALA A 190 15.98 6.30 1.86
N LEU A 191 16.68 7.40 1.62
CA LEU A 191 18.14 7.38 1.41
C LEU A 191 18.89 7.02 2.71
N GLU A 192 18.40 7.48 3.85
CA GLU A 192 18.96 7.16 5.16
C GLU A 192 18.62 5.71 5.61
N ASN A 193 17.47 5.16 5.17
CA ASN A 193 16.96 3.87 5.62
C ASN A 193 16.73 2.93 4.43
N SER A 194 17.64 1.98 4.25
CA SER A 194 17.62 1.06 3.10
C SER A 194 16.44 0.09 3.07
N ASN A 195 15.76 -0.11 4.19
CA ASN A 195 14.57 -0.93 4.31
C ASN A 195 13.26 -0.21 3.94
N ILE A 196 13.31 1.06 3.50
CA ILE A 196 12.15 1.80 3.02
C ILE A 196 11.94 1.54 1.53
N PHE A 197 10.71 1.19 1.18
CA PHE A 197 10.17 1.02 -0.16
C PHE A 197 9.06 2.03 -0.41
N LEU A 198 8.85 2.40 -1.66
CA LEU A 198 7.81 3.33 -2.08
C LEU A 198 6.75 2.64 -2.93
N ASP A 199 5.50 2.81 -2.58
CA ASP A 199 4.36 2.51 -3.45
C ASP A 199 3.90 3.79 -4.15
N THR A 200 3.73 3.75 -5.47
CA THR A 200 3.38 4.94 -6.27
C THR A 200 1.90 5.08 -6.57
N SER A 201 1.07 4.20 -6.01
CA SER A 201 -0.38 4.22 -6.21
C SER A 201 -0.98 5.59 -5.89
N PHE A 202 -2.08 5.93 -6.51
CA PHE A 202 -2.77 7.22 -6.41
C PHE A 202 -1.89 8.43 -6.72
N SER A 203 -0.82 8.66 -5.95
CA SER A 203 -0.05 9.91 -5.99
C SER A 203 0.61 10.18 -7.34
N LEU A 204 1.32 9.20 -7.92
CA LEU A 204 1.92 9.42 -9.22
C LEU A 204 0.86 9.68 -10.30
N PRO A 205 -0.19 8.86 -10.47
CA PRO A 205 -1.25 9.16 -11.42
C PRO A 205 -1.97 10.49 -11.20
N PHE A 206 -2.10 10.92 -9.95
CA PHE A 206 -2.73 12.19 -9.62
C PHE A 206 -1.86 13.40 -10.01
N TYR A 207 -0.54 13.28 -9.85
CA TYR A 207 0.39 14.40 -10.05
C TYR A 207 1.04 14.44 -11.43
N VAL A 208 0.74 13.52 -12.36
CA VAL A 208 1.21 13.64 -13.76
C VAL A 208 0.77 14.96 -14.37
N ASN A 209 1.62 15.54 -15.23
CA ASN A 209 1.45 16.85 -15.84
C ASN A 209 1.47 18.04 -14.85
N SER A 210 1.93 17.81 -13.62
CA SER A 210 2.21 18.86 -12.65
C SER A 210 3.71 19.01 -12.39
N SER A 211 4.13 20.05 -11.65
CA SER A 211 5.52 20.18 -11.21
C SER A 211 5.99 19.01 -10.31
N ILE A 212 5.08 18.39 -9.58
CA ILE A 212 5.36 17.28 -8.67
C ILE A 212 5.75 16.01 -9.43
N GLU A 213 5.32 15.85 -10.68
CA GLU A 213 5.73 14.71 -11.52
C GLU A 213 7.27 14.65 -11.67
N ASN A 214 7.92 15.79 -11.87
CA ASN A 214 9.38 15.85 -11.93
C ASN A 214 10.04 15.47 -10.60
N ASP A 215 9.42 15.85 -9.48
CA ASP A 215 9.89 15.47 -8.15
C ASP A 215 9.79 13.94 -7.93
N PHE A 216 8.74 13.30 -8.44
CA PHE A 216 8.63 11.83 -8.47
C PHE A 216 9.76 11.22 -9.30
N ALA A 217 9.97 11.67 -10.53
CA ALA A 217 11.03 11.14 -11.38
C ALA A 217 12.42 11.29 -10.73
N PHE A 218 12.70 12.44 -10.14
CA PHE A 218 13.93 12.68 -9.39
C PHE A 218 14.08 11.71 -8.20
N ALA A 219 13.03 11.57 -7.39
CA ALA A 219 13.07 10.73 -6.20
C ALA A 219 13.26 9.26 -6.57
N LEU A 220 12.50 8.73 -7.54
CA LEU A 220 12.59 7.34 -7.95
C LEU A 220 13.95 6.99 -8.54
N LYS A 221 14.56 7.88 -9.34
CA LYS A 221 15.93 7.70 -9.84
C LYS A 221 16.97 7.70 -8.72
N LYS A 222 16.81 8.54 -7.69
CA LYS A 222 17.75 8.61 -6.57
C LYS A 222 17.66 7.42 -5.63
N ILE A 223 16.46 6.93 -5.36
CA ILE A 223 16.24 5.73 -4.53
C ILE A 223 16.64 4.46 -5.27
N GLY A 224 16.46 4.43 -6.59
CA GLY A 224 16.59 3.25 -7.43
C GLY A 224 15.31 2.41 -7.49
N MET A 225 14.96 1.96 -8.69
CA MET A 225 13.71 1.24 -8.97
C MET A 225 13.59 -0.13 -8.29
N ASN A 226 14.66 -0.65 -7.72
CA ASN A 226 14.64 -1.88 -6.90
C ASN A 226 13.94 -1.72 -5.54
N ARG A 227 13.59 -0.49 -5.16
CA ARG A 227 12.85 -0.17 -3.93
C ARG A 227 11.52 0.54 -4.19
N VAL A 228 10.99 0.40 -5.39
CA VAL A 228 9.70 1.01 -5.77
C VAL A 228 8.76 -0.08 -6.25
N VAL A 229 7.51 -0.05 -5.80
CA VAL A 229 6.48 -1.01 -6.19
C VAL A 229 5.31 -0.30 -6.87
N TYR A 230 4.69 -1.00 -7.82
CA TYR A 230 3.48 -0.57 -8.48
C TYR A 230 2.26 -0.84 -7.62
N GLY A 231 1.33 0.11 -7.58
CA GLY A 231 0.00 -0.05 -7.03
C GLY A 231 -1.02 0.73 -7.86
N SER A 232 -2.21 0.18 -8.04
CA SER A 232 -3.28 0.87 -8.77
C SER A 232 -4.11 1.78 -7.89
N ASP A 233 -4.20 1.48 -6.61
CA ASP A 233 -5.17 2.08 -5.69
C ASP A 233 -6.62 1.85 -6.14
N SER A 234 -6.85 0.70 -6.82
CA SER A 234 -8.20 0.33 -7.26
C SER A 234 -9.08 0.07 -6.03
N PRO A 235 -10.29 0.58 -6.05
CA PRO A 235 -11.04 1.26 -7.09
C PRO A 235 -11.04 2.80 -6.99
N TYR A 236 -10.30 3.37 -6.04
CA TYR A 236 -10.17 4.83 -5.95
C TYR A 236 -9.60 5.43 -7.24
N MET A 237 -8.78 4.65 -7.94
CA MET A 237 -8.32 4.93 -9.30
C MET A 237 -8.68 3.79 -10.24
N ASN A 238 -8.93 4.09 -11.51
CA ASN A 238 -9.17 3.06 -12.53
C ASN A 238 -7.86 2.30 -12.81
N PRO A 239 -7.80 0.96 -12.58
CA PRO A 239 -6.55 0.21 -12.63
C PRO A 239 -5.90 0.19 -14.02
N LYS A 240 -6.69 0.18 -15.11
CA LYS A 240 -6.18 0.25 -16.48
C LYS A 240 -5.52 1.59 -16.74
N LYS A 241 -6.22 2.68 -16.42
CA LYS A 241 -5.69 4.04 -16.59
C LYS A 241 -4.43 4.26 -15.74
N THR A 242 -4.43 3.77 -14.51
CA THR A 242 -3.26 3.87 -13.62
C THR A 242 -2.06 3.13 -14.21
N PHE A 243 -2.27 1.93 -14.75
CA PHE A 243 -1.20 1.18 -15.41
C PHE A 243 -0.63 1.94 -16.62
N GLU A 244 -1.48 2.47 -17.49
CA GLU A 244 -1.08 3.27 -18.65
C GLU A 244 -0.27 4.50 -18.24
N VAL A 245 -0.74 5.25 -17.24
CA VAL A 245 -0.04 6.44 -16.73
C VAL A 245 1.36 6.09 -16.20
N HIS A 246 1.50 4.98 -15.48
CA HIS A 246 2.81 4.56 -14.99
C HIS A 246 3.75 4.16 -16.14
N LEU A 247 3.24 3.50 -17.17
CA LEU A 247 4.04 3.17 -18.37
C LEU A 247 4.56 4.44 -19.07
N ASP A 248 3.64 5.39 -19.33
CA ASP A 248 3.98 6.66 -19.97
C ASP A 248 5.01 7.46 -19.16
N PHE A 249 4.87 7.44 -17.83
CA PHE A 249 5.83 8.07 -16.93
C PHE A 249 7.22 7.42 -17.02
N LEU A 250 7.30 6.09 -16.97
CA LEU A 250 8.58 5.38 -17.04
C LEU A 250 9.26 5.61 -18.38
N GLU A 251 8.52 5.64 -19.48
CA GLU A 251 9.02 5.96 -20.81
C GLU A 251 9.49 7.41 -20.93
N LYS A 252 8.66 8.37 -20.50
CA LYS A 252 8.97 9.80 -20.49
C LYS A 252 10.30 10.10 -19.77
N TYR A 253 10.51 9.46 -18.64
CA TYR A 253 11.71 9.68 -17.82
C TYR A 253 12.84 8.69 -18.11
N LYS A 254 12.71 7.88 -19.17
CA LYS A 254 13.76 6.98 -19.69
C LYS A 254 14.24 5.95 -18.65
N PHE A 255 13.32 5.35 -17.93
CA PHE A 255 13.61 4.17 -17.14
C PHE A 255 13.83 2.97 -18.07
N SER A 256 14.78 2.11 -17.75
CA SER A 256 15.06 0.92 -18.53
C SER A 256 13.96 -0.14 -18.42
N TYR A 257 13.93 -1.08 -19.35
CA TYR A 257 13.02 -2.22 -19.29
C TYR A 257 13.18 -3.03 -17.98
N SER A 258 14.42 -3.29 -17.57
CA SER A 258 14.69 -4.01 -16.31
C SER A 258 14.18 -3.25 -15.06
N GLU A 259 14.29 -1.91 -15.04
CA GLU A 259 13.72 -1.10 -13.98
C GLU A 259 12.20 -1.16 -13.98
N SER A 260 11.59 -1.16 -15.16
CA SER A 260 10.13 -1.29 -15.31
C SER A 260 9.62 -2.66 -14.85
N GLU A 261 10.31 -3.76 -15.17
CA GLU A 261 9.97 -5.08 -14.65
C GLU A 261 10.11 -5.17 -13.13
N ASN A 262 11.16 -4.58 -12.56
CA ASN A 262 11.34 -4.52 -11.11
C ASN A 262 10.16 -3.80 -10.46
N PHE A 263 9.80 -2.64 -11.00
CA PHE A 263 8.69 -1.82 -10.53
C PHE A 263 7.34 -2.54 -10.62
N PHE A 264 6.99 -3.06 -11.81
CA PHE A 264 5.66 -3.64 -12.02
C PHE A 264 5.46 -5.00 -11.34
N SER A 265 6.52 -5.73 -11.02
CA SER A 265 6.32 -7.08 -10.49
C SER A 265 7.41 -7.60 -9.56
N LYS A 266 8.69 -7.55 -9.96
CA LYS A 266 9.75 -8.29 -9.28
C LYS A 266 9.99 -7.82 -7.84
N ASN A 267 9.85 -6.52 -7.58
CA ASN A 267 10.08 -5.99 -6.23
C ASN A 267 8.98 -6.43 -5.25
N ALA A 268 7.72 -6.35 -5.66
CA ALA A 268 6.61 -6.78 -4.84
C ALA A 268 6.66 -8.29 -4.57
N LEU A 269 7.00 -9.10 -5.58
CA LEU A 269 7.13 -10.56 -5.44
C LEU A 269 8.23 -11.00 -4.46
N LYS A 270 9.20 -10.13 -4.13
CA LYS A 270 10.19 -10.43 -3.08
C LYS A 270 9.62 -10.38 -1.67
N PHE A 271 8.47 -9.76 -1.50
CA PHE A 271 7.82 -9.62 -0.20
C PHE A 271 6.95 -10.85 0.15
N PHE A 272 6.45 -11.56 -0.85
CA PHE A 272 5.46 -12.61 -0.74
C PHE A 272 5.94 -13.93 -1.33
#